data_00f13e6964ba2f9d2f4e7d7f0f7fa9b8
#
_entry.id   00f13e6964ba2f9d2f4e7d7f0f7fa9b8
#
_cell.length_a   1.000
_cell.length_b   1.000
_cell.length_c   1.000
_cell.angle_alpha   90.00
_cell.angle_beta   90.00
_cell.angle_gamma   90.00
#
_symmetry.space_group_name_H-M   'P 1'
#
loop_
_entity.id
_entity.type
_entity.pdbx_description
1 polymer ?
#
loop_
_entity_poly.entity_id
_entity_poly.type
_entity_poly.pdbx_seq_one_letter_code
_entity_poly.pdbx_strand_id
1 'polypeptide(L)'
;MSRIGRAPIEIPAGVEVACNGTLVTVKGPKGTLSHNVHPDMTVTVEGNTIHVTRPSDDKLHRSLHGLTRTLIHNMVIGVTEGFSKTLEINGVGYRAVKEGQNLVMHLGFSHTVTVSETADIQIDVPNPNQVIIKGIDKEKVGQFAAEVRAKRPPEPYKGKGIKYDYEHIRRKEGKTGAK
;
A
#
# COMPACT_ATOMS: atom_id res chain seq x y z
N MET A 1 1.77 21.04 -17.90
CA MET A 1 2.98 20.85 -17.05
C MET A 1 2.69 19.83 -15.96
N SER A 2 3.65 18.92 -15.64
CA SER A 2 3.51 17.98 -14.50
C SER A 2 4.15 18.60 -13.25
N ARG A 3 3.34 19.17 -12.38
CA ARG A 3 3.81 19.77 -11.13
C ARG A 3 4.46 18.74 -10.20
N ILE A 4 3.90 17.53 -10.15
CA ILE A 4 4.43 16.41 -9.35
C ILE A 4 5.75 15.89 -9.94
N GLY A 5 5.83 15.67 -11.26
CA GLY A 5 7.03 15.12 -11.90
C GLY A 5 8.27 16.01 -11.75
N ARG A 6 8.10 17.33 -11.71
CA ARG A 6 9.19 18.30 -11.54
C ARG A 6 9.70 18.44 -10.09
N ALA A 7 8.92 17.99 -9.11
CA ALA A 7 9.34 18.13 -7.72
C ALA A 7 10.54 17.21 -7.45
N PRO A 8 11.68 17.73 -6.94
CA PRO A 8 12.82 16.91 -6.58
C PRO A 8 12.41 15.90 -5.48
N ILE A 9 13.15 14.80 -5.39
CA ILE A 9 13.02 13.82 -4.30
C ILE A 9 14.29 13.92 -3.47
N GLU A 10 14.14 14.29 -2.21
CA GLU A 10 15.23 14.32 -1.26
C GLU A 10 15.61 12.90 -0.85
N ILE A 11 16.90 12.60 -0.78
CA ILE A 11 17.45 11.34 -0.30
C ILE A 11 17.76 11.52 1.18
N PRO A 12 17.03 10.90 2.11
CA PRO A 12 17.31 11.02 3.54
C PRO A 12 18.63 10.31 3.90
N ALA A 13 19.21 10.69 5.03
CA ALA A 13 20.43 10.07 5.54
C ALA A 13 20.24 8.55 5.72
N GLY A 14 21.22 7.76 5.25
CA GLY A 14 21.19 6.31 5.31
C GLY A 14 20.45 5.62 4.16
N VAL A 15 20.06 6.38 3.12
CA VAL A 15 19.50 5.83 1.88
C VAL A 15 20.51 5.97 0.75
N GLU A 16 20.74 4.87 0.03
CA GLU A 16 21.57 4.81 -1.16
C GLU A 16 20.67 4.60 -2.39
N VAL A 17 20.91 5.38 -3.44
CA VAL A 17 20.16 5.27 -4.70
C VAL A 17 21.14 5.00 -5.84
N ALA A 18 20.92 3.92 -6.56
CA ALA A 18 21.69 3.54 -7.74
C ALA A 18 20.77 3.48 -8.97
N CYS A 19 21.20 4.13 -10.05
CA CYS A 19 20.52 4.14 -11.33
C CYS A 19 21.38 3.43 -12.37
N ASN A 20 20.95 2.24 -12.83
CA ASN A 20 21.64 1.46 -13.86
C ASN A 20 20.73 1.37 -15.10
N GLY A 21 20.86 2.33 -16.00
CA GLY A 21 19.95 2.45 -17.15
C GLY A 21 18.51 2.71 -16.72
N THR A 22 17.61 1.78 -17.00
CA THR A 22 16.20 1.87 -16.59
C THR A 22 15.93 1.32 -15.18
N LEU A 23 16.88 0.59 -14.59
CA LEU A 23 16.71 0.01 -13.26
C LEU A 23 17.14 1.01 -12.21
N VAL A 24 16.22 1.44 -11.38
CA VAL A 24 16.46 2.25 -10.18
C VAL A 24 16.37 1.35 -8.96
N THR A 25 17.43 1.35 -8.16
CA THR A 25 17.53 0.59 -6.90
C THR A 25 17.70 1.56 -5.75
N VAL A 26 16.85 1.42 -4.74
CA VAL A 26 16.88 2.22 -3.51
C VAL A 26 17.11 1.30 -2.33
N LYS A 27 18.21 1.53 -1.60
CA LYS A 27 18.59 0.76 -0.42
C LYS A 27 18.53 1.66 0.82
N GLY A 28 17.88 1.20 1.86
CA GLY A 28 17.74 1.92 3.12
C GLY A 28 17.74 1.00 4.33
N PRO A 29 17.46 1.55 5.52
CA PRO A 29 17.55 0.81 6.79
C PRO A 29 16.56 -0.36 6.89
N LYS A 30 15.41 -0.29 6.19
CA LYS A 30 14.39 -1.35 6.23
C LYS A 30 14.51 -2.39 5.12
N GLY A 31 15.34 -2.14 4.11
CA GLY A 31 15.54 -3.08 3.01
C GLY A 31 15.93 -2.41 1.72
N THR A 32 15.80 -3.15 0.63
CA THR A 32 16.12 -2.70 -0.73
C THR A 32 14.93 -2.91 -1.64
N LEU A 33 14.60 -1.89 -2.41
CA LEU A 33 13.58 -1.95 -3.46
C LEU A 33 14.20 -1.63 -4.81
N SER A 34 13.73 -2.27 -5.86
CA SER A 34 14.15 -1.99 -7.24
C SER A 34 12.92 -1.85 -8.15
N HIS A 35 13.00 -0.93 -9.09
CA HIS A 35 11.92 -0.68 -10.06
C HIS A 35 12.50 -0.35 -11.44
N ASN A 36 11.90 -0.93 -12.48
CA ASN A 36 12.22 -0.62 -13.86
C ASN A 36 11.40 0.59 -14.32
N VAL A 37 12.11 1.69 -14.56
CA VAL A 37 11.53 2.92 -15.09
C VAL A 37 11.31 2.79 -16.60
N HIS A 38 10.28 3.46 -17.12
CA HIS A 38 10.03 3.49 -18.57
C HIS A 38 11.26 4.07 -19.30
N PRO A 39 11.71 3.47 -20.43
CA PRO A 39 12.95 3.86 -21.11
C PRO A 39 13.01 5.32 -21.54
N ASP A 40 11.85 5.94 -21.82
CA ASP A 40 11.78 7.36 -22.19
C ASP A 40 11.99 8.32 -21.01
N MET A 41 11.96 7.82 -19.78
CA MET A 41 12.17 8.65 -18.60
C MET A 41 13.63 8.58 -18.15
N THR A 42 14.24 9.73 -17.91
CA THR A 42 15.61 9.81 -17.40
C THR A 42 15.59 10.16 -15.91
N VAL A 43 16.28 9.34 -15.12
CA VAL A 43 16.43 9.56 -13.68
C VAL A 43 17.89 9.93 -13.40
N THR A 44 18.11 11.10 -12.81
CA THR A 44 19.44 11.58 -12.42
C THR A 44 19.50 11.79 -10.92
N VAL A 45 20.63 11.45 -10.32
CA VAL A 45 20.92 11.69 -8.90
C VAL A 45 21.98 12.80 -8.83
N GLU A 46 21.62 13.92 -8.23
CA GLU A 46 22.48 15.09 -8.07
C GLU A 46 22.67 15.37 -6.57
N GLY A 47 23.83 14.96 -6.06
CA GLY A 47 24.11 15.07 -4.62
C GLY A 47 23.10 14.30 -3.80
N ASN A 48 22.25 15.01 -3.06
CA ASN A 48 21.24 14.41 -2.17
C ASN A 48 19.82 14.49 -2.73
N THR A 49 19.66 14.71 -4.04
CA THR A 49 18.36 14.82 -4.69
C THR A 49 18.27 13.96 -5.95
N ILE A 50 17.08 13.44 -6.20
CA ILE A 50 16.74 12.68 -7.41
C ILE A 50 15.86 13.57 -8.28
N HIS A 51 16.21 13.70 -9.53
CA HIS A 51 15.42 14.37 -10.55
C HIS A 51 14.95 13.40 -11.62
N VAL A 52 13.71 13.55 -12.04
CA VAL A 52 13.14 12.79 -13.15
C VAL A 52 12.87 13.76 -14.29
N THR A 53 13.35 13.43 -15.47
CA THR A 53 13.14 14.23 -16.68
C THR A 53 12.42 13.43 -17.76
N ARG A 54 11.77 14.14 -18.68
CA ARG A 54 11.04 13.57 -19.80
C ARG A 54 11.52 14.18 -21.12
N PRO A 55 11.47 13.44 -22.26
CA PRO A 55 11.99 13.94 -23.54
C PRO A 55 11.06 14.94 -24.23
N SER A 56 9.74 14.89 -24.00
CA SER A 56 8.76 15.77 -24.65
C SER A 56 7.57 16.09 -23.75
N ASP A 57 6.70 17.00 -24.21
CA ASP A 57 5.45 17.39 -23.56
C ASP A 57 4.22 16.58 -24.04
N ASP A 58 4.43 15.45 -24.70
CA ASP A 58 3.37 14.55 -25.13
C ASP A 58 2.54 14.03 -23.96
N LYS A 59 1.29 13.67 -24.24
CA LYS A 59 0.35 13.17 -23.23
C LYS A 59 0.92 11.97 -22.46
N LEU A 60 1.56 11.03 -23.17
CA LEU A 60 2.18 9.85 -22.57
C LEU A 60 3.33 10.24 -21.64
N HIS A 61 4.31 11.03 -22.13
CA HIS A 61 5.46 11.46 -21.34
C HIS A 61 5.07 12.29 -20.13
N ARG A 62 4.02 13.11 -20.24
CA ARG A 62 3.49 13.86 -19.09
C ARG A 62 2.89 12.97 -18.01
N SER A 63 2.20 11.90 -18.40
CA SER A 63 1.63 10.94 -17.45
C SER A 63 2.72 10.10 -16.77
N LEU A 64 3.66 9.57 -17.56
CA LEU A 64 4.79 8.76 -17.08
C LEU A 64 5.73 9.55 -16.16
N HIS A 65 5.96 10.83 -16.44
CA HIS A 65 6.81 11.69 -15.62
C HIS A 65 6.35 11.76 -14.16
N GLY A 66 5.06 12.04 -13.93
CA GLY A 66 4.50 12.10 -12.58
C GLY A 66 4.44 10.73 -11.91
N LEU A 67 4.13 9.68 -12.68
CA LEU A 67 4.09 8.30 -12.19
C LEU A 67 5.47 7.84 -11.72
N THR A 68 6.48 7.96 -12.58
CA THR A 68 7.87 7.56 -12.27
C THR A 68 8.39 8.27 -11.03
N ARG A 69 8.22 9.60 -10.96
CA ARG A 69 8.62 10.37 -9.78
C ARG A 69 7.95 9.83 -8.50
N THR A 70 6.65 9.55 -8.58
CA THR A 70 5.89 9.08 -7.42
C THR A 70 6.33 7.67 -6.98
N LEU A 71 6.60 6.78 -7.93
CA LEU A 71 7.10 5.43 -7.63
C LEU A 71 8.45 5.47 -6.92
N ILE A 72 9.41 6.25 -7.45
CA ILE A 72 10.73 6.41 -6.82
C ILE A 72 10.59 7.03 -5.42
N HIS A 73 9.77 8.07 -5.26
CA HIS A 73 9.52 8.67 -3.96
C HIS A 73 8.90 7.68 -2.95
N ASN A 74 7.96 6.83 -3.40
CA ASN A 74 7.42 5.78 -2.56
C ASN A 74 8.50 4.75 -2.16
N MET A 75 9.45 4.42 -3.05
CA MET A 75 10.57 3.53 -2.70
C MET A 75 11.43 4.15 -1.60
N VAL A 76 11.77 5.43 -1.70
CA VAL A 76 12.56 6.14 -0.66
C VAL A 76 11.84 6.11 0.69
N ILE A 77 10.54 6.46 0.73
CA ILE A 77 9.74 6.39 1.97
C ILE A 77 9.64 4.94 2.47
N GLY A 78 9.45 3.98 1.57
CA GLY A 78 9.30 2.57 1.93
C GLY A 78 10.50 2.00 2.64
N VAL A 79 11.72 2.29 2.16
CA VAL A 79 12.95 1.77 2.78
C VAL A 79 13.37 2.53 4.04
N THR A 80 12.77 3.71 4.32
CA THR A 80 13.01 4.50 5.53
C THR A 80 11.94 4.28 6.59
N GLU A 81 10.74 4.74 6.33
CA GLU A 81 9.60 4.71 7.27
C GLU A 81 8.79 3.42 7.13
N GLY A 82 8.68 2.92 5.89
CA GLY A 82 7.77 1.83 5.53
C GLY A 82 6.33 2.32 5.35
N PHE A 83 5.47 1.39 4.96
CA PHE A 83 4.04 1.64 4.79
C PHE A 83 3.23 0.74 5.70
N SER A 84 2.08 1.24 6.14
CA SER A 84 1.10 0.48 6.88
C SER A 84 -0.31 0.75 6.39
N LYS A 85 -1.17 -0.26 6.47
CA LYS A 85 -2.61 -0.17 6.26
C LYS A 85 -3.32 -0.83 7.42
N THR A 86 -4.26 -0.11 8.01
CA THR A 86 -5.09 -0.60 9.11
C THR A 86 -6.45 -1.03 8.59
N LEU A 87 -6.87 -2.22 8.98
CA LEU A 87 -8.18 -2.78 8.69
C LEU A 87 -8.95 -2.96 10.00
N GLU A 88 -10.23 -2.61 10.00
CA GLU A 88 -11.17 -2.83 11.08
C GLU A 88 -12.13 -3.96 10.73
N ILE A 89 -12.30 -4.88 11.66
CA ILE A 89 -13.22 -6.01 11.54
C ILE A 89 -14.46 -5.73 12.38
N ASN A 90 -15.59 -5.52 11.74
CA ASN A 90 -16.85 -5.18 12.37
C ASN A 90 -17.85 -6.33 12.21
N GLY A 91 -18.47 -6.74 13.32
CA GLY A 91 -19.52 -7.77 13.32
C GLY A 91 -19.54 -8.55 14.63
N VAL A 92 -20.73 -8.97 15.05
CA VAL A 92 -20.89 -9.80 16.26
C VAL A 92 -20.22 -11.16 15.99
N GLY A 93 -19.26 -11.54 16.85
CA GLY A 93 -18.51 -12.77 16.71
C GLY A 93 -17.38 -12.75 15.67
N TYR A 94 -17.18 -11.62 14.96
CA TYR A 94 -16.04 -11.45 14.05
C TYR A 94 -14.81 -11.12 14.85
N ARG A 95 -13.71 -11.77 14.52
CA ARG A 95 -12.42 -11.56 15.18
C ARG A 95 -11.27 -12.01 14.31
N ALA A 96 -10.11 -11.43 14.54
CA ALA A 96 -8.83 -11.86 13.99
C ALA A 96 -7.88 -12.28 15.11
N VAL A 97 -7.05 -13.26 14.83
CA VAL A 97 -5.97 -13.71 15.69
C VAL A 97 -4.72 -13.95 14.83
N LYS A 98 -3.56 -13.57 15.32
CA LYS A 98 -2.29 -13.91 14.69
C LYS A 98 -1.76 -15.23 15.27
N GLU A 99 -1.58 -16.22 14.43
CA GLU A 99 -1.00 -17.54 14.78
C GLU A 99 0.31 -17.73 14.00
N GLY A 100 1.43 -17.39 14.63
CA GLY A 100 2.73 -17.40 13.97
C GLY A 100 2.76 -16.39 12.80
N GLN A 101 2.93 -16.88 11.57
CA GLN A 101 2.90 -16.08 10.34
C GLN A 101 1.51 -16.02 9.68
N ASN A 102 0.50 -16.59 10.31
CA ASN A 102 -0.83 -16.67 9.75
C ASN A 102 -1.79 -15.70 10.46
N LEU A 103 -2.57 -14.99 9.68
CA LEU A 103 -3.75 -14.25 10.11
C LEU A 103 -4.96 -15.18 10.02
N VAL A 104 -5.51 -15.58 11.15
CA VAL A 104 -6.72 -16.41 11.22
C VAL A 104 -7.90 -15.52 11.57
N MET A 105 -8.91 -15.52 10.72
CA MET A 105 -10.09 -14.66 10.86
C MET A 105 -11.38 -15.49 10.96
N HIS A 106 -12.20 -15.14 11.94
CA HIS A 106 -13.57 -15.61 12.07
C HIS A 106 -14.50 -14.52 11.52
N LEU A 107 -15.11 -14.75 10.37
CA LEU A 107 -15.88 -13.74 9.62
C LEU A 107 -17.33 -14.14 9.39
N GLY A 108 -17.89 -14.99 10.27
CA GLY A 108 -19.27 -15.46 10.17
C GLY A 108 -19.50 -16.51 9.08
N PHE A 109 -18.43 -17.16 8.62
CA PHE A 109 -18.48 -18.37 7.80
C PHE A 109 -18.48 -19.62 8.68
N SER A 110 -18.81 -20.78 8.13
CA SER A 110 -18.71 -22.09 8.80
C SER A 110 -17.27 -22.56 9.01
N HIS A 111 -16.30 -21.86 8.39
CA HIS A 111 -14.88 -22.11 8.47
C HIS A 111 -14.09 -20.82 8.79
N THR A 112 -12.88 -20.99 9.25
CA THR A 112 -11.95 -19.86 9.44
C THR A 112 -11.31 -19.47 8.11
N VAL A 113 -11.03 -18.18 7.95
CA VAL A 113 -10.28 -17.66 6.80
C VAL A 113 -8.86 -17.40 7.24
N THR A 114 -7.91 -18.09 6.63
CA THR A 114 -6.48 -17.95 6.95
C THR A 114 -5.75 -17.25 5.79
N VAL A 115 -4.89 -16.28 6.14
CA VAL A 115 -4.02 -15.57 5.20
C VAL A 115 -2.62 -15.54 5.79
N SER A 116 -1.62 -16.01 5.04
CA SER A 116 -0.24 -16.07 5.52
C SER A 116 0.53 -14.79 5.17
N GLU A 117 1.45 -14.39 6.04
CA GLU A 117 2.44 -13.36 5.75
C GLU A 117 3.29 -13.76 4.53
N THR A 118 3.78 -12.77 3.82
CA THR A 118 4.79 -12.96 2.76
C THR A 118 6.13 -12.40 3.23
N ALA A 119 7.21 -12.69 2.51
CA ALA A 119 8.54 -12.17 2.85
C ALA A 119 8.61 -10.65 2.99
N ASP A 120 7.74 -9.93 2.26
CA ASP A 120 7.73 -8.46 2.21
C ASP A 120 6.63 -7.83 3.07
N ILE A 121 5.73 -8.66 3.65
CA ILE A 121 4.55 -8.19 4.39
C ILE A 121 4.53 -8.78 5.78
N GLN A 122 4.39 -7.92 6.76
CA GLN A 122 4.17 -8.29 8.16
C GLN A 122 2.75 -7.91 8.58
N ILE A 123 2.13 -8.80 9.34
CA ILE A 123 0.79 -8.59 9.89
C ILE A 123 0.91 -8.41 11.40
N ASP A 124 0.20 -7.43 11.93
CA ASP A 124 0.08 -7.20 13.36
C ASP A 124 -1.41 -7.14 13.74
N VAL A 125 -1.75 -7.77 14.86
CA VAL A 125 -3.13 -7.84 15.35
C VAL A 125 -3.15 -7.33 16.80
N PRO A 126 -3.15 -6.00 16.99
CA PRO A 126 -3.13 -5.42 18.34
C PRO A 126 -4.42 -5.73 19.12
N ASN A 127 -5.53 -5.85 18.41
CA ASN A 127 -6.85 -6.17 18.95
C ASN A 127 -7.57 -7.16 18.04
N PRO A 128 -8.50 -7.98 18.55
CA PRO A 128 -9.26 -8.93 17.73
C PRO A 128 -10.06 -8.30 16.59
N ASN A 129 -10.33 -7.00 16.68
CA ASN A 129 -11.09 -6.24 15.69
C ASN A 129 -10.23 -5.35 14.79
N GLN A 130 -8.89 -5.41 14.93
CA GLN A 130 -7.98 -4.56 14.18
C GLN A 130 -6.80 -5.37 13.64
N VAL A 131 -6.54 -5.20 12.36
CA VAL A 131 -5.40 -5.81 11.66
C VAL A 131 -4.57 -4.70 11.02
N ILE A 132 -3.27 -4.69 11.27
CA ILE A 132 -2.33 -3.74 10.69
C ILE A 132 -1.39 -4.53 9.77
N ILE A 133 -1.36 -4.12 8.51
CA ILE A 133 -0.51 -4.71 7.47
C ILE A 133 0.64 -3.75 7.21
N LYS A 134 1.87 -4.22 7.37
CA LYS A 134 3.09 -3.42 7.27
C LYS A 134 4.02 -4.00 6.21
N GLY A 135 4.77 -3.12 5.52
CA GLY A 135 5.78 -3.53 4.54
C GLY A 135 6.55 -2.33 3.99
N ILE A 136 7.60 -2.63 3.24
CA ILE A 136 8.44 -1.60 2.60
C ILE A 136 7.89 -1.16 1.25
N ASP A 137 7.13 -2.02 0.56
CA ASP A 137 6.55 -1.75 -0.75
C ASP A 137 5.09 -1.32 -0.62
N LYS A 138 4.79 -0.10 -1.02
CA LYS A 138 3.45 0.49 -0.96
C LYS A 138 2.43 -0.30 -1.78
N GLU A 139 2.84 -0.80 -2.96
CA GLU A 139 1.97 -1.58 -3.85
C GLU A 139 1.60 -2.90 -3.20
N LYS A 140 2.58 -3.65 -2.70
CA LYS A 140 2.37 -4.94 -2.04
C LYS A 140 1.51 -4.81 -0.77
N VAL A 141 1.79 -3.78 0.06
CA VAL A 141 0.97 -3.49 1.25
C VAL A 141 -0.47 -3.17 0.86
N GLY A 142 -0.66 -2.35 -0.18
CA GLY A 142 -1.99 -1.97 -0.66
C GLY A 142 -2.75 -3.16 -1.24
N GLN A 143 -2.10 -3.98 -2.06
CA GLN A 143 -2.68 -5.17 -2.67
C GLN A 143 -3.08 -6.19 -1.60
N PHE A 144 -2.18 -6.50 -0.67
CA PHE A 144 -2.45 -7.45 0.39
C PHE A 144 -3.62 -7.00 1.29
N ALA A 145 -3.67 -5.70 1.64
CA ALA A 145 -4.77 -5.14 2.41
C ALA A 145 -6.11 -5.25 1.66
N ALA A 146 -6.11 -5.03 0.35
CA ALA A 146 -7.29 -5.18 -0.48
C ALA A 146 -7.77 -6.63 -0.55
N GLU A 147 -6.86 -7.59 -0.64
CA GLU A 147 -7.17 -9.02 -0.63
C GLU A 147 -7.77 -9.48 0.70
N VAL A 148 -7.22 -9.02 1.83
CA VAL A 148 -7.78 -9.30 3.15
C VAL A 148 -9.18 -8.69 3.28
N ARG A 149 -9.37 -7.44 2.86
CA ARG A 149 -10.68 -6.77 2.87
C ARG A 149 -11.68 -7.50 1.98
N ALA A 150 -11.27 -8.01 0.83
CA ALA A 150 -12.13 -8.73 -0.12
C ALA A 150 -12.67 -10.07 0.44
N LYS A 151 -12.03 -10.66 1.48
CA LYS A 151 -12.54 -11.89 2.12
C LYS A 151 -13.93 -11.70 2.72
N ARG A 152 -14.22 -10.52 3.25
CA ARG A 152 -15.56 -10.16 3.74
C ARG A 152 -15.78 -8.64 3.63
N PRO A 153 -16.18 -8.11 2.48
CA PRO A 153 -16.43 -6.68 2.31
C PRO A 153 -17.52 -6.19 3.26
N PRO A 154 -17.49 -4.93 3.70
CA PRO A 154 -18.52 -4.39 4.59
C PRO A 154 -19.87 -4.32 3.89
N GLU A 155 -20.92 -4.79 4.56
CA GLU A 155 -22.28 -4.74 4.02
C GLU A 155 -22.94 -3.38 4.31
N PRO A 156 -23.92 -2.94 3.48
CA PRO A 156 -24.44 -1.58 3.54
C PRO A 156 -25.47 -1.32 4.63
N TYR A 157 -25.93 -2.33 5.39
CA TYR A 157 -26.97 -2.13 6.40
C TYR A 157 -26.41 -1.90 7.80
N LYS A 158 -25.72 -2.89 8.37
CA LYS A 158 -25.10 -2.81 9.69
C LYS A 158 -23.60 -2.52 9.63
N GLY A 159 -22.99 -2.54 8.44
CA GLY A 159 -21.58 -2.32 8.23
C GLY A 159 -20.69 -3.48 8.69
N LYS A 160 -21.25 -4.71 8.75
CA LYS A 160 -20.47 -5.90 9.10
C LYS A 160 -19.52 -6.26 7.98
N GLY A 161 -18.29 -6.59 8.32
CA GLY A 161 -17.24 -6.94 7.38
C GLY A 161 -15.91 -6.29 7.74
N ILE A 162 -14.96 -6.35 6.82
CA ILE A 162 -13.63 -5.77 6.93
C ILE A 162 -13.61 -4.46 6.13
N LYS A 163 -13.25 -3.37 6.76
CA LYS A 163 -13.08 -2.06 6.11
C LYS A 163 -11.72 -1.45 6.45
N TYR A 164 -11.27 -0.48 5.68
CA TYR A 164 -10.15 0.37 6.10
C TYR A 164 -10.58 1.28 7.25
N ASP A 165 -9.66 1.70 8.09
CA ASP A 165 -9.88 2.63 9.21
C ASP A 165 -10.46 3.98 8.76
N TYR A 166 -10.01 4.48 7.59
CA TYR A 166 -10.49 5.72 6.97
C TYR A 166 -11.73 5.52 6.08
N GLU A 167 -12.23 4.29 5.89
CA GLU A 167 -13.33 4.00 4.99
C GLU A 167 -14.69 4.29 5.64
N HIS A 168 -15.45 5.20 5.04
CA HIS A 168 -16.81 5.48 5.45
C HIS A 168 -17.80 4.66 4.63
N ILE A 169 -18.56 3.79 5.30
CA ILE A 169 -19.56 2.94 4.66
C ILE A 169 -20.91 3.69 4.59
N ARG A 170 -21.36 3.96 3.36
CA ARG A 170 -22.69 4.52 3.14
C ARG A 170 -23.73 3.47 3.51
N ARG A 171 -24.42 3.68 4.64
CA ARG A 171 -25.46 2.77 5.13
C ARG A 171 -26.78 3.02 4.41
N LYS A 172 -27.53 1.95 4.20
CA LYS A 172 -28.89 1.95 3.69
C LYS A 172 -29.85 1.54 4.82
N GLU A 173 -31.07 2.06 4.78
CA GLU A 173 -32.12 1.59 5.66
C GLU A 173 -32.63 0.23 5.18
N GLY A 174 -32.84 -0.70 6.11
CA GLY A 174 -33.47 -1.97 5.82
C GLY A 174 -34.97 -1.78 5.51
N LYS A 175 -35.59 -2.77 4.86
CA LYS A 175 -37.04 -2.76 4.69
C LYS A 175 -37.70 -2.81 6.06
N THR A 176 -38.41 -1.75 6.43
CA THR A 176 -39.37 -1.77 7.52
C THR A 176 -40.59 -2.56 7.00
N GLY A 177 -40.96 -3.65 7.69
CA GLY A 177 -42.16 -4.37 7.37
C GLY A 177 -43.35 -3.41 7.30
N ALA A 178 -44.17 -3.53 6.27
CA ALA A 178 -45.45 -2.82 6.23
C ALA A 178 -46.24 -3.17 7.50
N LYS A 179 -46.68 -2.14 8.22
CA LYS A 179 -47.70 -2.30 9.24
C LYS A 179 -49.06 -2.60 8.58
#